data_f96920fed006701aa519420413609378
#
_entry.id   f96920fed006701aa519420413609378
#
_cell.length_a   1.000
_cell.length_b   1.000
_cell.length_c   1.000
_cell.angle_alpha   90.00
_cell.angle_beta   90.00
_cell.angle_gamma   90.00
#
_symmetry.space_group_name_H-M   'P 1'
#
loop_
_entity.id
_entity.type
_entity.pdbx_description
1 polymer ?
#
loop_
_entity_poly.entity_id
_entity_poly.type
_entity_poly.pdbx_seq_one_letter_code
_entity_poly.pdbx_strand_id
1 'polypeptide(L)'
;MNRHLLALLFVSLVSLSTLAQTSTAKIAGTFDPTTKLFTPTPAVVASDASTAAAVTFGGKLVFNFTITVTSAIPTADVISCTASADVLDAGAGNIILEQATVKATRTATAATCTVTIPYSWSLVTGPADKMSLTYIINGTGTTVATALPSRLSSQGLGSFAIPANGTTSTFTVKATI
;
A
#
# COMPACT_ATOMS: atom_id res chain seq x y z
N MET A 1 -11.70 23.41 -54.70
CA MET A 1 -13.04 22.81 -54.40
C MET A 1 -12.89 22.10 -53.08
N ASN A 2 -13.24 22.77 -52.11
CA ASN A 2 -14.10 22.59 -50.94
C ASN A 2 -14.53 21.16 -50.61
N ARG A 3 -14.21 20.70 -49.36
CA ARG A 3 -15.27 20.21 -48.49
C ARG A 3 -14.75 20.08 -47.04
N HIS A 4 -15.23 21.00 -46.25
CA HIS A 4 -15.19 20.96 -44.78
C HIS A 4 -15.95 19.72 -44.28
N LEU A 5 -15.36 18.94 -43.39
CA LEU A 5 -16.11 17.99 -42.55
C LEU A 5 -15.94 18.39 -41.10
N LEU A 6 -16.99 19.01 -40.57
CA LEU A 6 -17.18 19.37 -39.18
C LEU A 6 -17.44 18.09 -38.39
N ALA A 7 -16.54 17.66 -37.53
CA ALA A 7 -16.80 16.61 -36.58
C ALA A 7 -17.29 17.23 -35.26
N LEU A 8 -18.59 17.11 -35.01
CA LEU A 8 -19.26 17.46 -33.76
C LEU A 8 -18.83 16.45 -32.67
N LEU A 9 -18.08 16.95 -31.71
CA LEU A 9 -17.75 16.23 -30.47
C LEU A 9 -18.96 16.37 -29.52
N PHE A 10 -19.77 15.32 -29.39
CA PHE A 10 -20.77 15.20 -28.32
C PHE A 10 -20.05 14.86 -27.01
N VAL A 11 -19.88 15.85 -26.16
CA VAL A 11 -19.49 15.65 -24.76
C VAL A 11 -20.75 15.29 -23.99
N SER A 12 -20.95 14.01 -23.70
CA SER A 12 -21.99 13.52 -22.79
C SER A 12 -21.58 13.82 -21.34
N LEU A 13 -22.12 14.89 -20.76
CA LEU A 13 -22.07 15.10 -19.32
C LEU A 13 -22.95 14.04 -18.64
N VAL A 14 -22.34 13.04 -18.07
CA VAL A 14 -23.02 12.12 -17.13
C VAL A 14 -23.08 12.83 -15.78
N SER A 15 -24.22 13.43 -15.47
CA SER A 15 -24.51 13.97 -14.14
C SER A 15 -24.71 12.81 -13.17
N LEU A 16 -23.72 12.53 -12.31
CA LEU A 16 -23.92 11.68 -11.15
C LEU A 16 -24.83 12.40 -10.17
N SER A 17 -26.11 12.04 -10.18
CA SER A 17 -27.06 12.41 -9.14
C SER A 17 -26.71 11.60 -7.89
N THR A 18 -26.00 12.21 -6.93
CA THR A 18 -25.91 11.70 -5.57
C THR A 18 -27.28 11.76 -4.94
N LEU A 19 -27.96 10.61 -4.90
CA LEU A 19 -29.16 10.43 -4.08
C LEU A 19 -28.75 10.59 -2.61
N ALA A 20 -28.96 11.77 -2.06
CA ALA A 20 -28.92 11.97 -0.62
C ALA A 20 -30.04 11.10 -0.02
N GLN A 21 -29.67 9.94 0.56
CA GLN A 21 -30.59 9.17 1.37
C GLN A 21 -30.89 9.98 2.62
N THR A 22 -32.05 10.62 2.65
CA THR A 22 -32.62 11.17 3.87
C THR A 22 -32.99 10.01 4.78
N SER A 23 -32.09 9.71 5.71
CA SER A 23 -32.36 8.77 6.80
C SER A 23 -33.44 9.39 7.68
N THR A 24 -34.68 8.93 7.58
CA THR A 24 -35.74 9.25 8.53
C THR A 24 -35.42 8.59 9.86
N ALA A 25 -34.91 9.37 10.81
CA ALA A 25 -34.69 8.88 12.17
C ALA A 25 -36.07 8.48 12.76
N LYS A 26 -36.25 7.18 13.02
CA LYS A 26 -37.41 6.70 13.77
C LYS A 26 -37.15 6.96 15.26
N ILE A 27 -37.94 7.82 15.88
CA ILE A 27 -37.90 8.04 17.32
C ILE A 27 -38.84 7.04 17.98
N ALA A 28 -38.29 6.11 18.77
CA ALA A 28 -39.10 5.21 19.59
C ALA A 28 -39.61 5.97 20.81
N GLY A 29 -40.86 5.70 21.18
CA GLY A 29 -41.48 6.32 22.36
C GLY A 29 -42.85 5.76 22.65
N THR A 30 -43.43 6.13 23.76
CA THR A 30 -44.78 5.73 24.17
C THR A 30 -45.74 6.92 23.97
N PHE A 31 -46.86 6.67 23.30
CA PHE A 31 -47.92 7.64 23.13
C PHE A 31 -49.03 7.38 24.17
N ASP A 32 -49.36 8.39 24.96
CA ASP A 32 -50.46 8.34 25.91
C ASP A 32 -51.74 8.89 25.20
N PRO A 33 -52.73 8.06 24.94
CA PRO A 33 -53.92 8.47 24.25
C PRO A 33 -54.82 9.44 25.04
N THR A 34 -54.68 9.45 26.38
CA THR A 34 -55.51 10.29 27.29
C THR A 34 -54.98 11.73 27.31
N THR A 35 -53.67 11.87 27.41
CA THR A 35 -53.03 13.20 27.45
C THR A 35 -52.57 13.69 26.08
N LYS A 36 -52.63 12.82 25.08
CA LYS A 36 -52.13 13.06 23.71
C LYS A 36 -50.65 13.47 23.67
N LEU A 37 -49.89 13.06 24.65
CA LEU A 37 -48.46 13.29 24.79
C LEU A 37 -47.68 12.10 24.28
N PHE A 38 -46.63 12.36 23.46
CA PHE A 38 -45.63 11.39 23.09
C PHE A 38 -44.40 11.56 23.95
N THR A 39 -44.04 10.52 24.72
CA THR A 39 -42.82 10.50 25.51
C THR A 39 -41.76 9.69 24.74
N PRO A 40 -40.74 10.34 24.21
CA PRO A 40 -39.67 9.61 23.56
C PRO A 40 -38.89 8.78 24.56
N THR A 41 -38.68 7.52 24.20
CA THR A 41 -37.72 6.68 24.97
C THR A 41 -36.33 7.24 24.72
N PRO A 42 -35.53 7.51 25.78
CA PRO A 42 -34.15 7.91 25.59
C PRO A 42 -33.48 6.91 24.65
N ALA A 43 -32.91 7.37 23.55
CA ALA A 43 -32.08 6.52 22.71
C ALA A 43 -30.99 5.99 23.62
N VAL A 44 -30.98 4.67 23.86
CA VAL A 44 -29.81 4.01 24.40
C VAL A 44 -28.79 4.24 23.30
N VAL A 45 -27.93 5.25 23.51
CA VAL A 45 -26.74 5.39 22.69
C VAL A 45 -26.05 4.05 22.91
N ALA A 46 -26.04 3.19 21.90
CA ALA A 46 -25.14 2.06 21.90
C ALA A 46 -23.74 2.68 21.93
N SER A 47 -23.28 2.99 23.14
CA SER A 47 -21.88 3.18 23.39
C SER A 47 -21.29 1.81 23.16
N ASP A 48 -20.23 1.82 22.43
CA ASP A 48 -19.35 0.68 22.23
C ASP A 48 -19.48 -0.04 20.88
N ALA A 49 -19.19 0.72 19.84
CA ALA A 49 -18.13 0.19 19.00
C ALA A 49 -16.89 0.20 19.90
N SER A 50 -16.59 -0.91 20.56
CA SER A 50 -15.29 -1.14 21.19
C SER A 50 -14.27 -0.87 20.07
N THR A 51 -13.64 0.29 20.11
CA THR A 51 -12.54 0.58 19.21
C THR A 51 -11.47 -0.43 19.61
N ALA A 52 -11.30 -1.47 18.81
CA ALA A 52 -10.28 -2.47 19.07
C ALA A 52 -8.97 -1.72 19.30
N ALA A 53 -8.33 -2.00 20.43
CA ALA A 53 -7.09 -1.32 20.78
C ALA A 53 -6.03 -1.69 19.74
N ALA A 54 -5.30 -0.70 19.27
CA ALA A 54 -4.19 -0.94 18.36
C ALA A 54 -3.08 -1.71 19.09
N VAL A 55 -2.52 -2.70 18.41
CA VAL A 55 -1.41 -3.53 18.89
C VAL A 55 -0.15 -3.13 18.14
N THR A 56 0.97 -2.99 18.85
CA THR A 56 2.25 -2.66 18.23
C THR A 56 2.98 -3.93 17.82
N PHE A 57 3.39 -3.98 16.56
CA PHE A 57 4.25 -5.01 15.97
C PHE A 57 5.59 -4.37 15.61
N GLY A 58 6.68 -4.88 16.17
CA GLY A 58 8.03 -4.46 15.83
C GLY A 58 8.89 -5.62 15.36
N GLY A 59 9.86 -5.33 14.51
CA GLY A 59 10.75 -6.37 13.99
C GLY A 59 11.60 -5.90 12.83
N LYS A 60 12.02 -6.86 11.99
CA LYS A 60 12.83 -6.58 10.80
C LYS A 60 12.38 -7.44 9.64
N LEU A 61 12.32 -6.85 8.45
CA LEU A 61 12.22 -7.57 7.19
C LEU A 61 13.58 -7.54 6.52
N VAL A 62 14.12 -8.69 6.14
CA VAL A 62 15.43 -8.82 5.51
C VAL A 62 15.25 -9.39 4.12
N PHE A 63 15.71 -8.68 3.10
CA PHE A 63 15.63 -9.10 1.71
C PHE A 63 17.05 -9.39 1.19
N ASN A 64 17.32 -10.64 0.87
CA ASN A 64 18.59 -11.07 0.29
C ASN A 64 18.45 -11.19 -1.23
N PHE A 65 19.11 -10.30 -1.95
CA PHE A 65 19.08 -10.26 -3.40
C PHE A 65 20.29 -11.03 -3.97
N THR A 66 20.00 -11.89 -4.93
CA THR A 66 20.99 -12.52 -5.81
C THR A 66 20.63 -12.14 -7.23
N ILE A 67 21.48 -11.36 -7.88
CA ILE A 67 21.19 -10.73 -9.17
C ILE A 67 22.22 -11.24 -10.18
N THR A 68 21.74 -11.83 -11.28
CA THR A 68 22.55 -12.08 -12.48
C THR A 68 22.58 -10.81 -13.31
N VAL A 69 23.79 -10.33 -13.62
CA VAL A 69 24.00 -9.13 -14.42
C VAL A 69 24.43 -9.54 -15.83
N THR A 70 23.69 -9.08 -16.84
CA THR A 70 24.03 -9.33 -18.23
C THR A 70 25.14 -8.40 -18.70
N SER A 71 25.79 -8.74 -19.81
CA SER A 71 26.84 -7.91 -20.41
C SER A 71 26.35 -6.55 -20.93
N ALA A 72 25.03 -6.37 -21.02
CA ALA A 72 24.43 -5.10 -21.46
C ALA A 72 24.57 -3.98 -20.45
N ILE A 73 24.83 -4.30 -19.16
CA ILE A 73 24.98 -3.30 -18.12
C ILE A 73 26.46 -3.05 -17.85
N PRO A 74 26.97 -1.84 -18.15
CA PRO A 74 28.37 -1.48 -17.92
C PRO A 74 28.81 -1.73 -16.48
N THR A 75 30.03 -2.24 -16.29
CA THR A 75 30.57 -2.52 -14.95
C THR A 75 30.73 -1.28 -14.07
N ALA A 76 30.84 -0.11 -14.69
CA ALA A 76 30.91 1.18 -14.01
C ALA A 76 29.56 1.64 -13.44
N ASP A 77 28.44 1.07 -13.88
CA ASP A 77 27.13 1.45 -13.41
C ASP A 77 26.87 0.94 -11.99
N VAL A 78 26.25 1.78 -11.21
CA VAL A 78 25.85 1.45 -9.83
C VAL A 78 24.51 0.74 -9.87
N ILE A 79 24.44 -0.42 -9.24
CA ILE A 79 23.19 -1.16 -9.01
C ILE A 79 22.73 -0.90 -7.58
N SER A 80 21.44 -0.64 -7.39
CA SER A 80 20.82 -0.52 -6.07
C SER A 80 19.57 -1.37 -5.97
N CYS A 81 19.34 -1.93 -4.80
CA CYS A 81 18.16 -2.72 -4.47
C CYS A 81 17.28 -1.92 -3.52
N THR A 82 16.01 -1.81 -3.85
CA THR A 82 14.98 -1.24 -3.00
C THR A 82 13.99 -2.35 -2.67
N ALA A 83 13.66 -2.50 -1.39
CA ALA A 83 12.54 -3.32 -0.94
C ALA A 83 11.50 -2.45 -0.28
N SER A 84 10.23 -2.80 -0.45
CA SER A 84 9.10 -2.09 0.14
C SER A 84 8.11 -3.07 0.75
N ALA A 85 7.51 -2.67 1.84
CA ALA A 85 6.42 -3.38 2.52
C ALA A 85 5.23 -2.43 2.67
N ASP A 86 4.10 -2.80 2.07
CA ASP A 86 2.81 -2.13 2.21
C ASP A 86 1.98 -2.94 3.19
N VAL A 87 1.65 -2.36 4.33
CA VAL A 87 0.86 -3.01 5.38
C VAL A 87 -0.55 -2.44 5.37
N LEU A 88 -1.52 -3.30 5.11
CA LEU A 88 -2.93 -2.96 5.22
C LEU A 88 -3.38 -3.19 6.66
N ASP A 89 -3.69 -2.11 7.37
CA ASP A 89 -4.46 -2.12 8.61
C ASP A 89 -5.95 -2.05 8.25
N ALA A 90 -6.56 -3.20 8.08
CA ALA A 90 -7.97 -3.28 7.66
C ALA A 90 -8.93 -2.74 8.74
N GLY A 91 -8.55 -2.81 10.02
CA GLY A 91 -9.36 -2.30 11.12
C GLY A 91 -9.40 -0.77 11.18
N ALA A 92 -8.29 -0.10 10.84
CA ALA A 92 -8.22 1.36 10.76
C ALA A 92 -8.46 1.91 9.34
N GLY A 93 -8.44 1.04 8.32
CA GLY A 93 -8.56 1.45 6.91
C GLY A 93 -7.33 2.18 6.39
N ASN A 94 -6.15 1.94 6.97
CA ASN A 94 -4.91 2.61 6.64
C ASN A 94 -3.96 1.68 5.88
N ILE A 95 -3.07 2.29 5.09
CA ILE A 95 -1.92 1.60 4.49
C ILE A 95 -0.66 2.26 5.01
N ILE A 96 0.25 1.45 5.54
CA ILE A 96 1.56 1.89 6.03
C ILE A 96 2.60 1.41 5.03
N LEU A 97 3.42 2.31 4.53
CA LEU A 97 4.52 2.02 3.61
C LEU A 97 5.86 2.12 4.34
N GLU A 98 6.61 1.04 4.32
CA GLU A 98 8.02 1.00 4.76
C GLU A 98 8.91 0.64 3.58
N GLN A 99 10.04 1.33 3.47
CA GLN A 99 10.95 1.16 2.34
C GLN A 99 12.40 1.35 2.76
N ALA A 100 13.30 0.58 2.16
CA ALA A 100 14.73 0.79 2.28
C ALA A 100 15.45 0.51 0.96
N THR A 101 16.56 1.19 0.74
CA THR A 101 17.41 1.06 -0.45
C THR A 101 18.86 0.87 -0.05
N VAL A 102 19.53 -0.09 -0.70
CA VAL A 102 20.95 -0.39 -0.48
C VAL A 102 21.66 -0.51 -1.83
N LYS A 103 22.89 0.03 -1.89
CA LYS A 103 23.78 -0.16 -3.04
C LYS A 103 24.26 -1.61 -3.07
N ALA A 104 24.23 -2.24 -4.23
CA ALA A 104 24.71 -3.61 -4.41
C ALA A 104 26.23 -3.68 -4.43
N THR A 105 26.74 -4.78 -3.88
CA THR A 105 28.09 -5.26 -4.19
C THR A 105 28.02 -6.03 -5.50
N ARG A 106 28.82 -5.64 -6.51
CA ARG A 106 28.76 -6.28 -7.82
C ARG A 106 30.11 -6.71 -8.35
N THR A 107 30.07 -7.73 -9.21
CA THR A 107 31.11 -8.16 -10.14
C THR A 107 30.62 -7.89 -11.58
N ALA A 108 31.37 -8.35 -12.57
CA ALA A 108 30.97 -8.21 -13.98
C ALA A 108 29.62 -8.90 -14.29
N THR A 109 29.35 -10.04 -13.67
CA THR A 109 28.20 -10.91 -14.01
C THR A 109 27.22 -11.13 -12.88
N ALA A 110 27.48 -10.60 -11.70
CA ALA A 110 26.62 -10.80 -10.53
C ALA A 110 26.59 -9.57 -9.63
N ALA A 111 25.46 -9.38 -8.93
CA ALA A 111 25.35 -8.41 -7.87
C ALA A 111 24.56 -8.99 -6.68
N THR A 112 24.86 -8.52 -5.49
CA THR A 112 24.16 -8.91 -4.26
C THR A 112 23.86 -7.71 -3.41
N CYS A 113 22.71 -7.71 -2.76
CA CYS A 113 22.35 -6.75 -1.73
C CYS A 113 21.63 -7.46 -0.58
N THR A 114 21.78 -6.92 0.62
CA THR A 114 20.89 -7.25 1.74
C THR A 114 20.20 -5.97 2.17
N VAL A 115 18.91 -5.89 1.93
CA VAL A 115 18.07 -4.74 2.35
C VAL A 115 17.38 -5.13 3.65
N THR A 116 17.51 -4.30 4.68
CA THR A 116 16.83 -4.49 5.97
C THR A 116 15.88 -3.33 6.20
N ILE A 117 14.61 -3.64 6.45
CA ILE A 117 13.57 -2.70 6.83
C ILE A 117 13.23 -2.96 8.31
N PRO A 118 13.70 -2.15 9.25
CA PRO A 118 13.18 -2.17 10.61
C PRO A 118 11.78 -1.59 10.61
N TYR A 119 10.86 -2.20 11.35
CA TYR A 119 9.49 -1.71 11.43
C TYR A 119 8.96 -1.64 12.85
N SER A 120 8.00 -0.72 13.06
CA SER A 120 7.22 -0.59 14.28
C SER A 120 5.83 -0.11 13.89
N TRP A 121 4.91 -1.07 13.69
CA TRP A 121 3.54 -0.79 13.23
C TRP A 121 2.57 -0.83 14.39
N SER A 122 1.66 0.14 14.43
CA SER A 122 0.52 0.12 15.36
C SER A 122 -0.73 -0.19 14.54
N LEU A 123 -1.27 -1.42 14.68
CA LEU A 123 -2.36 -1.93 13.87
C LEU A 123 -3.59 -2.22 14.73
N VAL A 124 -4.77 -1.87 14.23
CA VAL A 124 -6.04 -2.36 14.77
C VAL A 124 -6.27 -3.76 14.22
N THR A 125 -5.69 -4.75 14.89
CA THR A 125 -5.55 -6.11 14.39
C THR A 125 -6.86 -6.76 13.96
N GLY A 126 -6.80 -7.43 12.81
CA GLY A 126 -7.90 -8.21 12.26
C GLY A 126 -7.39 -9.29 11.30
N PRO A 127 -8.23 -10.29 10.98
CA PRO A 127 -7.84 -11.39 10.08
C PRO A 127 -7.58 -10.93 8.63
N ALA A 128 -7.98 -9.70 8.30
CA ALA A 128 -7.77 -9.11 6.98
C ALA A 128 -6.46 -8.32 6.86
N ASP A 129 -5.73 -8.11 7.98
CA ASP A 129 -4.45 -7.43 7.94
C ASP A 129 -3.42 -8.24 7.17
N LYS A 130 -2.77 -7.60 6.23
CA LYS A 130 -1.81 -8.23 5.34
C LYS A 130 -0.66 -7.29 5.03
N MET A 131 0.48 -7.89 4.74
CA MET A 131 1.66 -7.21 4.26
C MET A 131 1.91 -7.63 2.81
N SER A 132 1.97 -6.66 1.89
CA SER A 132 2.38 -6.86 0.51
C SER A 132 3.81 -6.42 0.34
N LEU A 133 4.65 -7.28 -0.26
CA LEU A 133 6.05 -7.00 -0.46
C LEU A 133 6.35 -6.78 -1.94
N THR A 134 7.18 -5.77 -2.21
CA THR A 134 7.65 -5.47 -3.56
C THR A 134 9.15 -5.19 -3.54
N TYR A 135 9.78 -5.30 -4.70
CA TYR A 135 11.15 -4.86 -4.87
C TYR A 135 11.36 -4.12 -6.18
N ILE A 136 12.40 -3.28 -6.20
CA ILE A 136 12.90 -2.60 -7.39
C ILE A 136 14.42 -2.72 -7.41
N ILE A 137 14.97 -3.06 -8.56
CA ILE A 137 16.41 -3.00 -8.84
C ILE A 137 16.62 -1.86 -9.82
N ASN A 138 17.42 -0.88 -9.44
CA ASN A 138 17.74 0.28 -10.26
C ASN A 138 19.22 0.23 -10.67
N GLY A 139 19.50 0.77 -11.87
CA GLY A 139 20.84 1.05 -12.36
C GLY A 139 21.04 2.55 -12.53
N THR A 140 22.19 3.06 -12.14
CA THR A 140 22.59 4.44 -12.39
C THR A 140 23.92 4.43 -13.12
N GLY A 141 23.96 4.97 -14.33
CA GLY A 141 25.17 5.06 -15.13
C GLY A 141 26.15 6.11 -14.59
N THR A 142 27.41 5.92 -14.92
CA THR A 142 28.49 6.87 -14.58
C THR A 142 28.62 7.98 -15.61
N THR A 143 27.94 7.89 -16.76
CA THR A 143 27.93 8.90 -17.82
C THR A 143 26.84 9.93 -17.55
N VAL A 144 27.10 11.20 -17.85
CA VAL A 144 26.19 12.34 -17.62
C VAL A 144 24.80 12.16 -18.22
N ALA A 145 24.64 11.32 -19.24
CA ALA A 145 23.37 11.04 -19.90
C ALA A 145 22.39 10.19 -19.05
N THR A 146 22.86 9.56 -17.98
CA THR A 146 22.03 8.65 -17.14
C THR A 146 22.01 9.09 -15.67
N ALA A 147 21.86 10.39 -15.44
CA ALA A 147 21.80 10.97 -14.08
C ALA A 147 20.62 10.45 -13.24
N LEU A 148 19.58 9.89 -13.88
CA LEU A 148 18.44 9.31 -13.20
C LEU A 148 18.56 7.78 -13.13
N PRO A 149 18.23 7.17 -11.99
CA PRO A 149 18.23 5.71 -11.87
C PRO A 149 17.22 5.12 -12.86
N SER A 150 17.67 4.15 -13.67
CA SER A 150 16.83 3.39 -14.57
C SER A 150 16.36 2.13 -13.84
N ARG A 151 15.04 1.86 -13.91
CA ARG A 151 14.48 0.62 -13.37
C ARG A 151 14.91 -0.55 -14.24
N LEU A 152 15.71 -1.45 -13.69
CA LEU A 152 16.21 -2.65 -14.38
C LEU A 152 15.29 -3.86 -14.15
N SER A 153 14.73 -3.97 -12.95
CA SER A 153 13.78 -5.03 -12.60
C SER A 153 12.88 -4.57 -11.46
N SER A 154 11.62 -5.01 -11.46
CA SER A 154 10.72 -4.80 -10.33
C SER A 154 9.65 -5.88 -10.31
N GLN A 155 9.28 -6.35 -9.13
CA GLN A 155 8.23 -7.36 -8.98
C GLN A 155 7.60 -7.31 -7.60
N GLY A 156 6.29 -7.66 -7.53
CA GLY A 156 5.63 -8.02 -6.29
C GLY A 156 6.05 -9.42 -5.85
N LEU A 157 6.39 -9.57 -4.59
CA LEU A 157 6.73 -10.86 -3.98
C LEU A 157 5.49 -11.61 -3.46
N GLY A 158 4.36 -10.92 -3.37
CA GLY A 158 3.10 -11.46 -2.90
C GLY A 158 2.60 -10.80 -1.62
N SER A 159 1.55 -11.40 -1.06
CA SER A 159 0.90 -10.95 0.17
C SER A 159 1.16 -11.97 1.28
N PHE A 160 1.53 -11.48 2.46
CA PHE A 160 1.96 -12.27 3.61
C PHE A 160 1.14 -11.86 4.85
N ALA A 161 1.08 -12.78 5.81
CA ALA A 161 0.56 -12.43 7.14
C ALA A 161 1.51 -11.43 7.83
N ILE A 162 0.96 -10.63 8.72
CA ILE A 162 1.77 -9.74 9.57
C ILE A 162 2.70 -10.60 10.44
N PRO A 163 4.01 -10.33 10.44
CA PRO A 163 4.96 -11.11 11.25
C PRO A 163 4.68 -10.94 12.74
N ALA A 164 4.97 -11.97 13.53
CA ALA A 164 4.87 -11.88 14.97
C ALA A 164 5.80 -10.79 15.54
N ASN A 165 5.39 -10.16 16.63
CA ASN A 165 6.17 -9.10 17.27
C ASN A 165 7.57 -9.62 17.69
N GLY A 166 8.58 -8.80 17.47
CA GLY A 166 9.97 -9.11 17.79
C GLY A 166 10.68 -10.05 16.80
N THR A 167 10.04 -10.42 15.69
CA THR A 167 10.62 -11.37 14.74
C THR A 167 11.43 -10.71 13.62
N THR A 168 12.32 -11.50 13.02
CA THR A 168 12.99 -11.17 11.77
C THR A 168 12.47 -12.12 10.68
N SER A 169 11.86 -11.56 9.65
CA SER A 169 11.41 -12.32 8.49
C SER A 169 12.38 -12.12 7.33
N THR A 170 12.83 -13.22 6.71
CA THR A 170 13.82 -13.17 5.63
C THR A 170 13.21 -13.62 4.31
N PHE A 171 13.46 -12.85 3.26
CA PHE A 171 12.97 -13.06 1.90
C PHE A 171 14.17 -13.16 0.95
N THR A 172 14.11 -14.10 0.01
CA THR A 172 15.14 -14.25 -1.02
C THR A 172 14.59 -13.78 -2.36
N VAL A 173 15.30 -12.87 -3.00
CA VAL A 173 14.97 -12.31 -4.31
C VAL A 173 16.03 -12.77 -5.31
N LYS A 174 15.59 -13.42 -6.39
CA LYS A 174 16.45 -13.75 -7.53
C LYS A 174 15.99 -12.97 -8.74
N ALA A 175 16.89 -12.27 -9.40
CA ALA A 175 16.60 -11.45 -10.57
C ALA A 175 17.72 -11.58 -11.61
N THR A 176 17.35 -11.30 -12.86
CA THR A 176 18.31 -11.09 -13.96
C THR A 176 18.06 -9.70 -14.53
N ILE A 177 19.14 -8.95 -14.76
CA ILE A 177 19.10 -7.58 -15.28
C ILE A 177 20.08 -7.42 -16.42
#